data_e66283a187417b78e2690bab60ccdbe9
#
_entry.id   e66283a187417b78e2690bab60ccdbe9
#
_cell.length_a   1.000
_cell.length_b   1.000
_cell.length_c   1.000
_cell.angle_alpha   90.00
_cell.angle_beta   90.00
_cell.angle_gamma   90.00
#
_symmetry.space_group_name_H-M   'P 1'
#
loop_
_entity.id
_entity.type
_entity.pdbx_description
1 polymer ?
#
loop_
_entity_poly.entity_id
_entity_poly.type
_entity_poly.pdbx_seq_one_letter_code
_entity_poly.pdbx_strand_id
1 'polypeptide(L)'
;VGLPTCWDEWFPEVARNYGLRGADLLCYPTAIGSEPDHPQFNTRPLWQSVIVGHAIANGLFIAVPNRTGMEGLIQFYGGSFIADPFGRILAEAPENEEVALVAEIDLAHRQDWLQLFPFFATRRPDTYGKLTDPVTNHRQSDGHGLMGPIPGISAE
;
A
#
# COMPACT_ATOMS: atom_id res chain seq x y z
N VAL A 1 -6.98 4.72 -14.82
CA VAL A 1 -7.02 3.74 -13.72
C VAL A 1 -5.89 2.74 -13.89
N GLY A 2 -5.17 2.44 -12.82
CA GLY A 2 -4.18 1.37 -12.73
C GLY A 2 -4.70 0.21 -11.88
N LEU A 3 -4.27 -1.01 -12.20
CA LEU A 3 -4.69 -2.24 -11.51
C LEU A 3 -3.47 -3.08 -11.08
N PRO A 4 -2.57 -2.55 -10.27
CA PRO A 4 -1.55 -3.39 -9.61
C PRO A 4 -2.24 -4.33 -8.62
N THR A 5 -1.56 -5.41 -8.23
CA THR A 5 -2.25 -6.47 -7.48
C THR A 5 -1.48 -6.86 -6.22
N CYS A 6 -2.17 -6.92 -5.09
CA CYS A 6 -1.73 -7.51 -3.82
C CYS A 6 -0.30 -7.05 -3.42
N TRP A 7 0.70 -7.93 -3.52
CA TRP A 7 2.08 -7.64 -3.14
C TRP A 7 2.69 -6.38 -3.77
N ASP A 8 2.20 -5.97 -4.95
CA ASP A 8 2.61 -4.74 -5.62
C ASP A 8 2.39 -3.49 -4.77
N GLU A 9 1.45 -3.55 -3.82
CA GLU A 9 1.08 -2.43 -2.95
C GLU A 9 2.17 -2.01 -1.96
N TRP A 10 3.18 -2.86 -1.74
CA TRP A 10 4.31 -2.57 -0.87
C TRP A 10 5.40 -1.74 -1.56
N PHE A 11 5.43 -1.72 -2.89
CA PHE A 11 6.51 -1.12 -3.68
C PHE A 11 6.17 0.30 -4.16
N PRO A 12 6.87 1.33 -3.64
CA PRO A 12 6.67 2.71 -4.07
C PRO A 12 6.94 2.92 -5.57
N GLU A 13 7.81 2.10 -6.17
CA GLU A 13 8.12 2.13 -7.60
C GLU A 13 6.91 1.81 -8.46
N VAL A 14 6.05 0.89 -8.03
CA VAL A 14 4.83 0.53 -8.75
C VAL A 14 3.89 1.72 -8.81
N ALA A 15 3.53 2.29 -7.66
CA ALA A 15 2.65 3.46 -7.60
C ALA A 15 3.23 4.64 -8.38
N ARG A 16 4.55 4.88 -8.28
CA ARG A 16 5.24 5.94 -9.03
C ARG A 16 5.16 5.74 -10.53
N ASN A 17 5.33 4.51 -11.02
CA ASN A 17 5.22 4.18 -12.44
C ASN A 17 3.82 4.49 -12.99
N TYR A 18 2.77 4.08 -12.28
CA TYR A 18 1.40 4.37 -12.67
C TYR A 18 1.11 5.88 -12.66
N GLY A 19 1.54 6.58 -11.62
CA GLY A 19 1.37 8.04 -11.50
C GLY A 19 2.04 8.80 -12.65
N LEU A 20 3.28 8.42 -13.02
CA LEU A 20 4.01 9.00 -14.15
C LEU A 20 3.37 8.71 -15.51
N ARG A 21 2.62 7.61 -15.63
CA ARG A 21 1.84 7.27 -16.83
C ARG A 21 0.46 7.92 -16.85
N GLY A 22 0.15 8.79 -15.89
CA GLY A 22 -1.09 9.56 -15.85
C GLY A 22 -2.28 8.83 -15.23
N ALA A 23 -2.05 7.80 -14.42
CA ALA A 23 -3.14 7.22 -13.64
C ALA A 23 -3.65 8.25 -12.62
N ASP A 24 -4.98 8.30 -12.41
CA ASP A 24 -5.62 9.10 -11.37
C ASP A 24 -6.02 8.24 -10.18
N LEU A 25 -6.33 6.98 -10.43
CA LEU A 25 -6.76 5.99 -9.45
C LEU A 25 -5.96 4.70 -9.61
N LEU A 26 -5.49 4.15 -8.49
CA LEU A 26 -5.03 2.75 -8.41
C LEU A 26 -6.05 1.91 -7.66
N CYS A 27 -6.28 0.70 -8.13
CA CYS A 27 -7.04 -0.30 -7.41
C CYS A 27 -6.13 -1.51 -7.16
N TYR A 28 -5.99 -1.89 -5.89
CA TYR A 28 -5.17 -3.03 -5.44
C TYR A 28 -6.08 -4.17 -4.93
N PRO A 29 -6.53 -5.08 -5.78
CA PRO A 29 -7.16 -6.30 -5.30
C PRO A 29 -6.19 -7.10 -4.45
N THR A 30 -6.56 -7.39 -3.20
CA THR A 30 -5.63 -7.84 -2.18
C THR A 30 -6.21 -8.99 -1.35
N ALA A 31 -5.32 -9.88 -0.90
CA ALA A 31 -5.61 -10.90 0.10
C ALA A 31 -4.46 -10.90 1.13
N ILE A 32 -4.54 -9.97 2.08
CA ILE A 32 -3.57 -9.82 3.17
C ILE A 32 -4.24 -10.02 4.53
N GLY A 33 -3.54 -10.63 5.46
CA GLY A 33 -4.05 -10.98 6.77
C GLY A 33 -2.95 -11.10 7.81
N SER A 34 -3.24 -11.88 8.85
CA SER A 34 -2.33 -12.14 9.95
C SER A 34 -1.06 -12.87 9.48
N GLU A 35 0.00 -12.70 10.27
CA GLU A 35 1.25 -13.44 10.11
C GLU A 35 1.22 -14.64 11.07
N PRO A 36 0.98 -15.88 10.58
CA PRO A 36 0.84 -17.04 11.46
C PRO A 36 2.06 -17.30 12.35
N ASP A 37 3.26 -16.99 11.83
CA ASP A 37 4.53 -17.14 12.57
C ASP A 37 4.77 -16.01 13.58
N HIS A 38 3.99 -14.93 13.50
CA HIS A 38 4.08 -13.75 14.37
C HIS A 38 2.69 -13.29 14.83
N PRO A 39 1.92 -14.12 15.54
CA PRO A 39 0.51 -13.84 15.84
C PRO A 39 0.29 -12.62 16.74
N GLN A 40 1.35 -12.12 17.39
CA GLN A 40 1.32 -10.92 18.24
C GLN A 40 1.50 -9.64 17.42
N PHE A 41 1.86 -9.75 16.13
CA PHE A 41 2.20 -8.61 15.30
C PHE A 41 1.08 -8.27 14.31
N ASN A 42 0.38 -7.18 14.58
CA ASN A 42 -0.64 -6.68 13.66
C ASN A 42 0.00 -5.85 12.53
N THR A 43 0.06 -6.41 11.32
CA THR A 43 0.63 -5.75 10.14
C THR A 43 -0.33 -4.78 9.45
N ARG A 44 -1.63 -4.79 9.79
CA ARG A 44 -2.65 -3.95 9.12
C ARG A 44 -2.34 -2.44 9.15
N PRO A 45 -1.93 -1.82 10.27
CA PRO A 45 -1.61 -0.39 10.29
C PRO A 45 -0.43 -0.03 9.39
N LEU A 46 0.57 -0.91 9.27
CA LEU A 46 1.72 -0.70 8.40
C LEU A 46 1.31 -0.77 6.93
N TRP A 47 0.54 -1.78 6.58
CA TRP A 47 -0.03 -1.97 5.25
C TRP A 47 -0.83 -0.74 4.80
N GLN A 48 -1.79 -0.27 5.58
CA GLN A 48 -2.58 0.92 5.27
C GLN A 48 -1.69 2.16 5.14
N SER A 49 -0.73 2.35 6.05
CA SER A 49 0.17 3.51 6.05
C SER A 49 1.03 3.59 4.79
N VAL A 50 1.59 2.46 4.34
CA VAL A 50 2.40 2.41 3.12
C VAL A 50 1.56 2.80 1.90
N ILE A 51 0.36 2.25 1.77
CA ILE A 51 -0.53 2.52 0.64
C ILE A 51 -1.02 3.97 0.63
N VAL A 52 -1.39 4.52 1.78
CA VAL A 52 -1.73 5.95 1.93
C VAL A 52 -0.54 6.82 1.56
N GLY A 53 0.68 6.43 1.96
CA GLY A 53 1.90 7.11 1.53
C GLY A 53 2.06 7.14 0.00
N HIS A 54 1.66 6.09 -0.70
CA HIS A 54 1.66 6.07 -2.17
C HIS A 54 0.62 7.04 -2.76
N ALA A 55 -0.57 7.16 -2.17
CA ALA A 55 -1.57 8.15 -2.57
C ALA A 55 -0.98 9.56 -2.51
N ILE A 56 -0.42 9.93 -1.36
CA ILE A 56 0.18 11.24 -1.12
C ILE A 56 1.34 11.51 -2.08
N ALA A 57 2.32 10.61 -2.14
CA ALA A 57 3.56 10.82 -2.89
C ALA A 57 3.35 10.87 -4.41
N ASN A 58 2.23 10.39 -4.92
CA ASN A 58 1.95 10.32 -6.35
C ASN A 58 0.68 11.09 -6.76
N GLY A 59 0.01 11.75 -5.82
CA GLY A 59 -1.24 12.45 -6.10
C GLY A 59 -2.30 11.49 -6.66
N LEU A 60 -2.52 10.34 -6.04
CA LEU A 60 -3.41 9.30 -6.54
C LEU A 60 -4.59 9.09 -5.60
N PHE A 61 -5.75 8.80 -6.17
CA PHE A 61 -6.78 8.06 -5.44
C PHE A 61 -6.37 6.58 -5.38
N ILE A 62 -6.66 5.92 -4.28
CA ILE A 62 -6.38 4.49 -4.12
C ILE A 62 -7.60 3.78 -3.56
N ALA A 63 -7.99 2.67 -4.18
CA ALA A 63 -9.01 1.77 -3.69
C ALA A 63 -8.39 0.40 -3.43
N VAL A 64 -8.58 -0.13 -2.23
CA VAL A 64 -7.96 -1.40 -1.79
C VAL A 64 -9.05 -2.35 -1.30
N PRO A 65 -9.65 -3.15 -2.19
CA PRO A 65 -10.50 -4.24 -1.76
C PRO A 65 -9.62 -5.37 -1.21
N ASN A 66 -9.77 -5.68 0.06
CA ASN A 66 -9.06 -6.76 0.73
C ASN A 66 -10.02 -7.88 1.13
N ARG A 67 -9.53 -9.11 1.03
CA ARG A 67 -10.22 -10.31 1.48
C ARG A 67 -10.47 -10.27 2.99
N THR A 68 -11.56 -10.90 3.44
CA THR A 68 -11.88 -11.14 4.84
C THR A 68 -12.09 -12.64 5.10
N GLY A 69 -12.04 -13.05 6.37
CA GLY A 69 -12.29 -14.42 6.80
C GLY A 69 -11.03 -15.25 7.05
N MET A 70 -11.25 -16.52 7.35
CA MET A 70 -10.18 -17.48 7.69
C MET A 70 -9.87 -18.42 6.54
N GLU A 71 -8.58 -18.70 6.34
CA GLU A 71 -8.12 -19.81 5.51
C GLU A 71 -6.89 -20.45 6.14
N GLY A 72 -7.05 -21.70 6.59
CA GLY A 72 -5.99 -22.37 7.35
C GLY A 72 -5.64 -21.59 8.62
N LEU A 73 -4.40 -21.13 8.74
CA LEU A 73 -3.90 -20.35 9.87
C LEU A 73 -3.96 -18.84 9.62
N ILE A 74 -4.36 -18.40 8.43
CA ILE A 74 -4.37 -16.97 8.07
C ILE A 74 -5.76 -16.40 8.33
N GLN A 75 -5.81 -15.37 9.18
CA GLN A 75 -6.96 -14.49 9.31
C GLN A 75 -6.76 -13.30 8.37
N PHE A 76 -7.52 -13.27 7.27
CA PHE A 76 -7.58 -12.07 6.42
C PHE A 76 -8.41 -11.01 7.15
N TYR A 77 -7.79 -9.87 7.42
CA TYR A 77 -8.39 -8.88 8.31
C TYR A 77 -9.40 -7.94 7.65
N GLY A 78 -9.68 -8.09 6.34
CA GLY A 78 -10.59 -7.18 5.66
C GLY A 78 -10.04 -5.75 5.65
N GLY A 79 -10.79 -4.82 6.23
CA GLY A 79 -10.34 -3.44 6.35
C GLY A 79 -10.08 -2.78 5.00
N SER A 80 -10.84 -3.16 3.95
CA SER A 80 -10.82 -2.50 2.64
C SER A 80 -11.00 -1.00 2.79
N PHE A 81 -10.33 -0.19 1.97
CA PHE A 81 -10.45 1.25 2.09
C PHE A 81 -10.30 2.00 0.77
N ILE A 82 -10.74 3.24 0.76
CA ILE A 82 -10.54 4.20 -0.32
C ILE A 82 -9.85 5.43 0.27
N ALA A 83 -8.74 5.85 -0.34
CA ALA A 83 -7.98 7.03 0.07
C ALA A 83 -7.85 8.05 -1.05
N ASP A 84 -7.67 9.31 -0.67
CA ASP A 84 -7.47 10.41 -1.61
C ASP A 84 -6.00 10.89 -1.69
N PRO A 85 -5.66 11.78 -2.64
CA PRO A 85 -4.30 12.31 -2.79
C PRO A 85 -3.75 13.06 -1.57
N PHE A 86 -4.62 13.51 -0.66
CA PHE A 86 -4.21 14.20 0.57
C PHE A 86 -3.96 13.24 1.73
N GLY A 87 -4.12 11.93 1.50
CA GLY A 87 -3.96 10.89 2.51
C GLY A 87 -5.16 10.67 3.43
N ARG A 88 -6.33 11.24 3.10
CA ARG A 88 -7.54 11.03 3.86
C ARG A 88 -8.18 9.71 3.46
N ILE A 89 -8.64 8.95 4.44
CA ILE A 89 -9.48 7.77 4.22
C ILE A 89 -10.92 8.25 3.96
N LEU A 90 -11.40 8.05 2.75
CA LEU A 90 -12.75 8.46 2.32
C LEU A 90 -13.82 7.45 2.74
N ALA A 91 -13.47 6.18 2.73
CA ALA A 91 -14.30 5.08 3.19
C ALA A 91 -13.41 3.93 3.67
N GLU A 92 -13.84 3.23 4.71
CA GLU A 92 -13.13 2.09 5.28
C GLU A 92 -14.12 1.03 5.74
N ALA A 93 -13.84 -0.22 5.42
CA ALA A 93 -14.61 -1.36 5.86
C ALA A 93 -14.23 -1.75 7.30
N PRO A 94 -15.19 -2.22 8.10
CA PRO A 94 -14.88 -2.91 9.34
C PRO A 94 -13.98 -4.13 9.08
N GLU A 95 -13.24 -4.53 10.10
CA GLU A 95 -12.53 -5.80 10.06
C GLU A 95 -13.53 -6.96 10.09
N ASN A 96 -13.19 -8.03 9.36
CA ASN A 96 -13.95 -9.27 9.36
C ASN A 96 -15.40 -9.17 8.82
N GLU A 97 -15.72 -8.13 8.07
CA GLU A 97 -17.05 -7.97 7.46
C GLU A 97 -16.95 -7.89 5.92
N GLU A 98 -17.92 -8.53 5.26
CA GLU A 98 -18.12 -8.40 3.82
C GLU A 98 -19.04 -7.22 3.54
N VAL A 99 -18.48 -6.13 3.02
CA VAL A 99 -19.22 -4.90 2.72
C VAL A 99 -18.84 -4.32 1.37
N ALA A 100 -19.74 -3.57 0.74
CA ALA A 100 -19.43 -2.74 -0.41
C ALA A 100 -19.13 -1.33 0.06
N LEU A 101 -17.95 -0.80 -0.27
CA LEU A 101 -17.57 0.58 -0.01
C LEU A 101 -17.90 1.46 -1.20
N VAL A 102 -18.43 2.64 -0.93
CA VAL A 102 -18.68 3.68 -1.92
C VAL A 102 -18.11 5.00 -1.41
N ALA A 103 -17.38 5.70 -2.26
CA ALA A 103 -16.90 7.05 -2.00
C ALA A 103 -17.05 7.92 -3.24
N GLU A 104 -17.40 9.16 -3.05
CA GLU A 104 -17.33 10.18 -4.09
C GLU A 104 -15.89 10.67 -4.19
N ILE A 105 -15.35 10.74 -5.40
CA ILE A 105 -14.00 11.24 -5.67
C ILE A 105 -14.06 12.40 -6.65
N ASP A 106 -13.33 13.48 -6.34
CA ASP A 106 -13.13 14.60 -7.27
C ASP A 106 -11.73 14.52 -7.85
N LEU A 107 -11.63 14.17 -9.13
CA LEU A 107 -10.35 14.04 -9.82
C LEU A 107 -9.55 15.35 -9.89
N ALA A 108 -10.18 16.52 -9.68
CA ALA A 108 -9.48 17.78 -9.60
C ALA A 108 -8.51 17.82 -8.40
N HIS A 109 -8.82 17.16 -7.29
CA HIS A 109 -7.94 17.09 -6.12
C HIS A 109 -6.54 16.57 -6.46
N ARG A 110 -6.40 15.66 -7.44
CA ARG A 110 -5.10 15.22 -7.91
C ARG A 110 -4.29 16.36 -8.53
N GLN A 111 -4.95 17.18 -9.35
CA GLN A 111 -4.29 18.31 -10.03
C GLN A 111 -3.90 19.37 -9.00
N ASP A 112 -4.78 19.72 -8.09
CA ASP A 112 -4.52 20.70 -7.02
C ASP A 112 -3.32 20.27 -6.18
N TRP A 113 -3.28 19.00 -5.78
CA TRP A 113 -2.19 18.45 -4.98
C TRP A 113 -0.85 18.51 -5.72
N LEU A 114 -0.80 18.10 -6.99
CA LEU A 114 0.41 18.11 -7.80
C LEU A 114 0.85 19.50 -8.26
N GLN A 115 -0.06 20.50 -8.28
CA GLN A 115 0.30 21.90 -8.46
C GLN A 115 0.97 22.47 -7.21
N LEU A 116 0.42 22.17 -6.04
CA LEU A 116 0.98 22.61 -4.77
C LEU A 116 2.34 21.94 -4.48
N PHE A 117 2.43 20.66 -4.76
CA PHE A 117 3.65 19.86 -4.61
C PHE A 117 4.02 19.17 -5.93
N PRO A 118 4.85 19.79 -6.76
CA PRO A 118 5.15 19.29 -8.11
C PRO A 118 6.13 18.10 -8.09
N PHE A 119 5.77 17.02 -7.39
CA PHE A 119 6.61 15.85 -7.14
C PHE A 119 7.18 15.24 -8.41
N PHE A 120 6.42 15.24 -9.52
CA PHE A 120 6.89 14.65 -10.77
C PHE A 120 7.91 15.51 -11.49
N ALA A 121 7.73 16.84 -11.46
CA ALA A 121 8.63 17.80 -12.13
C ALA A 121 9.96 17.96 -11.36
N THR A 122 9.94 17.76 -10.05
CA THR A 122 11.12 17.97 -9.19
C THR A 122 11.91 16.68 -8.91
N ARG A 123 11.56 15.57 -9.57
CA ARG A 123 12.29 14.31 -9.46
C ARG A 123 13.74 14.45 -9.94
N ARG A 124 14.59 13.63 -9.38
CA ARG A 124 16.01 13.54 -9.73
C ARG A 124 16.35 12.16 -10.33
N PRO A 125 15.80 11.84 -11.52
CA PRO A 125 16.02 10.53 -12.15
C PRO A 125 17.50 10.24 -12.42
N ASP A 126 18.32 11.27 -12.53
CA ASP A 126 19.77 11.19 -12.62
C ASP A 126 20.43 10.50 -11.40
N THR A 127 19.75 10.46 -10.26
CA THR A 127 20.24 9.83 -9.01
C THR A 127 19.63 8.44 -8.73
N TYR A 128 18.67 7.98 -9.54
CA TYR A 128 17.87 6.78 -9.27
C TYR A 128 18.39 5.52 -9.95
N GLY A 129 19.58 5.55 -10.56
CA GLY A 129 20.11 4.39 -11.30
C GLY A 129 20.12 3.10 -10.49
N LYS A 130 20.37 3.18 -9.19
CA LYS A 130 20.38 2.01 -8.29
C LYS A 130 19.03 1.31 -8.17
N LEU A 131 17.91 1.98 -8.44
CA LEU A 131 16.58 1.35 -8.40
C LEU A 131 16.37 0.28 -9.48
N THR A 132 17.16 0.32 -10.54
CA THR A 132 17.07 -0.64 -11.66
C THR A 132 18.21 -1.66 -11.67
N ASP A 133 19.20 -1.52 -10.79
CA ASP A 133 20.29 -2.46 -10.66
C ASP A 133 19.80 -3.77 -10.00
N PRO A 134 20.29 -4.93 -10.47
CA PRO A 134 20.07 -6.17 -9.73
C PRO A 134 20.62 -6.05 -8.31
N VAL A 135 19.88 -6.55 -7.34
CA VAL A 135 20.36 -6.58 -5.96
C VAL A 135 21.40 -7.68 -5.82
N THR A 136 22.67 -7.31 -5.70
CA THR A 136 23.82 -8.24 -5.66
C THR A 136 24.30 -8.57 -4.25
N ASN A 137 23.91 -7.79 -3.24
CA ASN A 137 24.30 -7.96 -1.85
C ASN A 137 23.06 -8.15 -0.98
N HIS A 138 22.46 -9.31 -1.10
CA HIS A 138 21.47 -9.72 -0.15
C HIS A 138 22.16 -10.21 1.13
N ARG A 139 21.96 -9.49 2.22
CA ARG A 139 21.64 -10.21 3.44
C ARG A 139 20.20 -10.73 3.24
N GLN A 140 20.04 -11.69 2.36
CA GLN A 140 18.79 -12.43 2.31
C GLN A 140 18.66 -13.12 3.67
N SER A 141 17.56 -12.87 4.34
CA SER A 141 16.99 -13.95 5.10
C SER A 141 16.87 -15.11 4.11
N ASP A 142 17.29 -16.26 4.49
CA ASP A 142 17.24 -17.54 3.77
C ASP A 142 15.79 -17.96 3.41
N GLY A 143 14.86 -17.00 3.28
CA GLY A 143 13.44 -17.24 3.03
C GLY A 143 12.66 -17.73 4.25
N HIS A 144 13.35 -18.02 5.34
CA HIS A 144 12.74 -18.21 6.64
C HIS A 144 12.57 -16.82 7.26
N GLY A 145 11.33 -16.34 7.41
CA GLY A 145 11.03 -15.09 8.09
C GLY A 145 11.66 -15.04 9.50
N LEU A 146 11.59 -13.90 10.16
CA LEU A 146 12.03 -13.78 11.54
C LEU A 146 11.31 -14.84 12.39
N MET A 147 12.05 -15.86 12.81
CA MET A 147 11.58 -16.87 13.76
C MET A 147 11.77 -16.31 15.17
N GLY A 148 10.69 -15.86 15.79
CA GLY A 148 10.69 -15.30 17.12
C GLY A 148 10.18 -13.86 17.21
N PRO A 149 10.28 -13.21 18.38
CA PRO A 149 9.74 -11.87 18.56
C PRO A 149 10.47 -10.85 17.68
N ILE A 150 9.69 -9.95 17.08
CA ILE A 150 10.25 -8.87 16.25
C ILE A 150 11.01 -7.90 17.17
N PRO A 151 12.31 -7.65 16.91
CA PRO A 151 13.10 -6.77 17.78
C PRO A 151 12.48 -5.37 17.89
N GLY A 152 12.30 -4.89 19.11
CA GLY A 152 11.73 -3.57 19.38
C GLY A 152 10.21 -3.49 19.38
N ILE A 153 9.51 -4.60 19.19
CA ILE A 153 8.05 -4.68 19.33
C ILE A 153 7.77 -5.57 20.55
N SER A 154 7.39 -4.95 21.67
CA SER A 154 6.86 -5.67 22.83
C SER A 154 5.48 -6.19 22.52
N ALA A 155 5.19 -7.43 22.91
CA ALA A 155 3.82 -7.90 23.01
C ALA A 155 3.15 -7.10 24.15
N GLU A 156 2.25 -6.17 23.81
CA GLU A 156 1.33 -5.54 24.75
C GLU A 156 0.12 -6.43 25.02
#